data_4ee875772dc23afa05042629d87aad1e
#
_entry.id   4ee875772dc23afa05042629d87aad1e
#
_cell.length_a   1.000
_cell.length_b   1.000
_cell.length_c   1.000
_cell.angle_alpha   90.00
_cell.angle_beta   90.00
_cell.angle_gamma   90.00
#
_symmetry.space_group_name_H-M   'P 1'
#
loop_
_entity.id
_entity.type
_entity.pdbx_description
1 polymer ?
#
loop_
_entity_poly.entity_id
_entity_poly.type
_entity_poly.pdbx_seq_one_letter_code
_entity_poly.pdbx_strand_id
1 'polypeptide(L)'
;MSIDVLNETDFSLDEMELVACSKYVMGEMRVHPQADLCIKLVDESAMEVLHVQWMDLPGPTDVMSFPMDELRPGRDEQEPAEGVLGDIVMCPSVAARQAVDAGHATEDELLLLLTHGILHLLGYDHDEPEAEREMFELQRTLLLTFLAGRGRRVGR
;
A
#
# COMPACT_ATOMS: atom_id res chain seq x y z
N MET A 1 -6.01 10.36 -13.06
CA MET A 1 -5.48 9.70 -11.86
C MET A 1 -4.33 10.53 -11.30
N SER A 2 -4.41 10.88 -10.05
CA SER A 2 -3.38 11.64 -9.35
C SER A 2 -2.85 10.75 -8.22
N ILE A 3 -1.55 10.47 -8.25
CA ILE A 3 -0.88 9.72 -7.19
C ILE A 3 0.22 10.62 -6.64
N ASP A 4 -0.01 11.14 -5.44
CA ASP A 4 0.91 12.05 -4.80
C ASP A 4 1.72 11.31 -3.74
N VAL A 5 3.03 11.52 -3.74
CA VAL A 5 3.94 10.96 -2.74
C VAL A 5 4.55 12.09 -1.95
N LEU A 6 4.32 12.09 -0.64
CA LEU A 6 4.85 13.07 0.28
C LEU A 6 5.83 12.38 1.24
N ASN A 7 7.12 12.54 0.99
CA ASN A 7 8.14 11.96 1.87
C ASN A 7 8.54 12.99 2.93
N GLU A 8 8.06 12.78 4.15
CA GLU A 8 8.37 13.62 5.29
C GLU A 8 9.46 13.02 6.19
N THR A 9 10.30 12.15 5.60
CA THR A 9 11.40 11.50 6.31
C THR A 9 12.73 11.84 5.67
N ASP A 10 13.82 11.45 6.34
CA ASP A 10 15.15 11.53 5.76
C ASP A 10 15.50 10.29 4.93
N PHE A 11 14.58 9.35 4.83
CA PHE A 11 14.81 8.10 4.11
C PHE A 11 14.79 8.35 2.60
N SER A 12 15.85 7.91 1.93
CA SER A 12 15.97 8.05 0.47
C SER A 12 15.33 6.84 -0.21
N LEU A 13 14.37 7.09 -1.10
CA LEU A 13 13.69 6.03 -1.83
C LEU A 13 13.27 6.52 -3.20
N ASP A 14 12.94 5.57 -4.09
CA ASP A 14 12.49 5.89 -5.43
C ASP A 14 10.96 6.13 -5.43
N GLU A 15 10.56 7.40 -5.37
CA GLU A 15 9.14 7.76 -5.37
C GLU A 15 8.45 7.35 -6.68
N MET A 16 9.18 7.36 -7.79
CA MET A 16 8.63 6.94 -9.08
C MET A 16 8.23 5.46 -9.08
N GLU A 17 8.96 4.63 -8.35
CA GLU A 17 8.61 3.22 -8.22
C GLU A 17 7.34 3.03 -7.40
N LEU A 18 7.14 3.83 -6.36
CA LEU A 18 5.89 3.81 -5.59
C LEU A 18 4.70 4.20 -6.48
N VAL A 19 4.87 5.23 -7.31
CA VAL A 19 3.84 5.66 -8.25
C VAL A 19 3.55 4.56 -9.27
N ALA A 20 4.60 3.95 -9.84
CA ALA A 20 4.44 2.89 -10.84
C ALA A 20 3.70 1.67 -10.26
N CYS A 21 4.06 1.26 -9.04
CA CYS A 21 3.41 0.15 -8.35
C CYS A 21 1.93 0.46 -8.10
N SER A 22 1.64 1.67 -7.63
CA SER A 22 0.26 2.11 -7.37
C SER A 22 -0.58 2.06 -8.64
N LYS A 23 -0.05 2.58 -9.75
CA LYS A 23 -0.75 2.55 -11.03
C LYS A 23 -1.02 1.12 -11.49
N TYR A 24 -0.03 0.24 -11.32
CA TYR A 24 -0.17 -1.15 -11.70
C TYR A 24 -1.28 -1.84 -10.89
N VAL A 25 -1.23 -1.72 -9.56
CA VAL A 25 -2.21 -2.36 -8.67
C VAL A 25 -3.62 -1.78 -8.91
N MET A 26 -3.73 -0.46 -8.99
CA MET A 26 -5.03 0.18 -9.22
C MET A 26 -5.61 -0.21 -10.59
N GLY A 27 -4.75 -0.33 -11.60
CA GLY A 27 -5.18 -0.78 -12.93
C GLY A 27 -5.67 -2.22 -12.93
N GLU A 28 -4.93 -3.12 -12.28
CA GLU A 28 -5.30 -4.54 -12.19
C GLU A 28 -6.58 -4.73 -11.38
N MET A 29 -6.82 -3.88 -10.40
CA MET A 29 -8.04 -3.93 -9.59
C MET A 29 -9.19 -3.14 -10.21
N ARG A 30 -9.01 -2.62 -11.42
CA ARG A 30 -10.02 -1.90 -12.18
C ARG A 30 -10.58 -0.69 -11.44
N VAL A 31 -9.69 0.04 -10.78
CA VAL A 31 -10.04 1.31 -10.16
C VAL A 31 -10.21 2.35 -11.26
N HIS A 32 -11.15 3.28 -11.09
CA HIS A 32 -11.40 4.32 -12.08
C HIS A 32 -10.12 5.07 -12.42
N PRO A 33 -9.82 5.32 -13.71
CA PRO A 33 -8.56 5.98 -14.11
C PRO A 33 -8.37 7.38 -13.52
N GLN A 34 -9.43 8.03 -13.08
CA GLN A 34 -9.36 9.36 -12.47
C GLN A 34 -9.32 9.32 -10.93
N ALA A 35 -9.29 8.14 -10.32
CA ALA A 35 -9.21 8.02 -8.87
C ALA A 35 -7.88 8.56 -8.36
N ASP A 36 -7.92 9.22 -7.21
CA ASP A 36 -6.74 9.83 -6.58
C ASP A 36 -6.27 9.03 -5.37
N LEU A 37 -4.95 9.00 -5.18
CA LEU A 37 -4.31 8.33 -4.06
C LEU A 37 -3.20 9.21 -3.51
N CYS A 38 -3.14 9.33 -2.18
CA CYS A 38 -2.03 10.01 -1.52
C CYS A 38 -1.21 9.00 -0.72
N ILE A 39 0.10 9.01 -0.91
CA ILE A 39 1.04 8.17 -0.18
C ILE A 39 1.93 9.08 0.64
N LYS A 40 1.93 8.89 1.95
CA LYS A 40 2.71 9.71 2.86
C LYS A 40 3.70 8.84 3.61
N LEU A 41 4.94 9.29 3.66
CA LEU A 41 6.00 8.59 4.38
C LEU A 41 6.36 9.43 5.61
N VAL A 42 6.30 8.82 6.78
CA VAL A 42 6.47 9.53 8.05
C VAL A 42 7.48 8.82 8.94
N ASP A 43 8.03 9.54 9.91
CA ASP A 43 8.92 8.95 10.90
C ASP A 43 8.11 8.20 11.98
N GLU A 44 8.83 7.51 12.88
CA GLU A 44 8.18 6.69 13.89
C GLU A 44 7.35 7.50 14.89
N SER A 45 7.79 8.71 15.22
CA SER A 45 7.04 9.57 16.13
C SER A 45 5.69 9.97 15.55
N ALA A 46 5.68 10.38 14.29
CA ALA A 46 4.44 10.76 13.61
C ALA A 46 3.52 9.55 13.42
N MET A 47 4.09 8.39 13.08
CA MET A 47 3.30 7.16 12.93
C MET A 47 2.69 6.73 14.26
N GLU A 48 3.42 6.84 15.36
CA GLU A 48 2.90 6.50 16.68
C GLU A 48 1.69 7.37 17.03
N VAL A 49 1.74 8.67 16.75
CA VAL A 49 0.62 9.58 17.00
C VAL A 49 -0.63 9.09 16.25
N LEU A 50 -0.48 8.73 14.98
CA LEU A 50 -1.60 8.22 14.18
C LEU A 50 -2.10 6.88 14.70
N HIS A 51 -1.19 5.99 15.08
CA HIS A 51 -1.55 4.66 15.56
C HIS A 51 -2.33 4.73 16.87
N VAL A 52 -1.91 5.61 17.78
CA VAL A 52 -2.64 5.85 19.04
C VAL A 52 -4.00 6.48 18.77
N GLN A 53 -4.03 7.51 17.91
CA GLN A 53 -5.25 8.27 17.64
C GLN A 53 -6.33 7.44 16.95
N TRP A 54 -5.97 6.63 15.98
CA TRP A 54 -6.93 5.92 15.12
C TRP A 54 -7.14 4.47 15.48
N MET A 55 -6.15 3.80 16.08
CA MET A 55 -6.23 2.38 16.43
C MET A 55 -6.18 2.13 17.94
N ASP A 56 -5.93 3.17 18.73
CA ASP A 56 -5.78 3.08 20.20
C ASP A 56 -4.70 2.07 20.60
N LEU A 57 -3.62 2.00 19.82
CA LEU A 57 -2.51 1.09 20.05
C LEU A 57 -1.21 1.89 20.20
N PRO A 58 -0.34 1.50 21.16
CA PRO A 58 0.94 2.21 21.35
C PRO A 58 1.97 1.82 20.30
N GLY A 59 2.97 2.70 20.15
CA GLY A 59 4.10 2.46 19.26
C GLY A 59 3.80 2.75 17.81
N PRO A 60 4.84 2.83 16.97
CA PRO A 60 4.66 3.01 15.55
C PRO A 60 4.24 1.70 14.87
N THR A 61 3.54 1.81 13.74
CA THR A 61 3.23 0.66 12.90
C THR A 61 3.87 0.87 11.52
N ASP A 62 3.76 -0.12 10.65
CA ASP A 62 4.38 -0.10 9.32
C ASP A 62 3.56 0.69 8.30
N VAL A 63 2.25 0.48 8.28
CA VAL A 63 1.35 1.11 7.30
C VAL A 63 -0.03 1.30 7.91
N MET A 64 -0.67 2.41 7.54
CA MET A 64 -2.07 2.68 7.88
C MET A 64 -2.78 3.16 6.61
N SER A 65 -4.01 2.73 6.42
CA SER A 65 -4.83 3.09 5.26
C SER A 65 -6.10 3.80 5.72
N PHE A 66 -6.40 4.92 5.06
CA PHE A 66 -7.55 5.76 5.39
C PHE A 66 -8.41 5.92 4.14
N PRO A 67 -9.45 5.07 3.95
CA PRO A 67 -10.31 5.20 2.77
C PRO A 67 -11.13 6.49 2.84
N MET A 68 -11.30 7.11 1.69
CA MET A 68 -12.08 8.36 1.58
C MET A 68 -13.47 8.10 1.02
N ASP A 69 -13.55 7.65 -0.24
CA ASP A 69 -14.83 7.44 -0.91
C ASP A 69 -15.27 5.98 -0.95
N GLU A 70 -14.55 5.12 -0.24
CA GLU A 70 -14.84 3.68 -0.14
C GLU A 70 -15.04 3.03 -1.52
N LEU A 71 -14.13 3.32 -2.44
CA LEU A 71 -14.17 2.75 -3.77
C LEU A 71 -13.94 1.24 -3.70
N ARG A 72 -14.49 0.52 -4.68
CA ARG A 72 -14.36 -0.94 -4.75
C ARG A 72 -13.76 -1.32 -6.10
N PRO A 73 -13.22 -2.54 -6.23
CA PRO A 73 -12.69 -3.00 -7.52
C PRO A 73 -13.77 -2.95 -8.58
N GLY A 74 -13.37 -2.60 -9.81
CA GLY A 74 -14.29 -2.57 -10.94
C GLY A 74 -14.76 -3.97 -11.33
N ARG A 75 -15.94 -4.06 -11.91
CA ARG A 75 -16.54 -5.31 -12.38
C ARG A 75 -16.79 -5.24 -13.88
N ASP A 76 -16.91 -6.42 -14.51
CA ASP A 76 -16.96 -6.52 -15.96
C ASP A 76 -18.04 -5.68 -16.63
N GLU A 77 -19.18 -5.53 -16.12
CA GLU A 77 -20.29 -4.81 -16.75
C GLU A 77 -20.59 -3.47 -16.10
N GLN A 78 -19.71 -3.00 -15.22
CA GLN A 78 -19.92 -1.77 -14.49
C GLN A 78 -18.70 -0.89 -14.60
N GLU A 79 -18.91 0.40 -14.83
CA GLU A 79 -17.82 1.36 -14.75
C GLU A 79 -17.47 1.58 -13.28
N PRO A 80 -16.16 1.58 -12.93
CA PRO A 80 -15.77 1.89 -11.57
C PRO A 80 -16.13 3.35 -11.21
N ALA A 81 -16.40 3.60 -9.94
CA ALA A 81 -16.75 4.92 -9.47
C ALA A 81 -15.52 5.84 -9.43
N GLU A 82 -15.72 7.10 -9.84
CA GLU A 82 -14.72 8.15 -9.65
C GLU A 82 -14.64 8.52 -8.17
N GLY A 83 -13.53 9.13 -7.79
CA GLY A 83 -13.38 9.69 -6.46
C GLY A 83 -11.96 9.60 -5.93
N VAL A 84 -11.82 9.85 -4.64
CA VAL A 84 -10.55 9.74 -3.93
C VAL A 84 -10.50 8.36 -3.28
N LEU A 85 -9.49 7.56 -3.67
CA LEU A 85 -9.31 6.23 -3.09
C LEU A 85 -8.99 6.36 -1.60
N GLY A 86 -8.03 7.19 -1.26
CA GLY A 86 -7.70 7.47 0.13
C GLY A 86 -6.24 7.81 0.33
N ASP A 87 -5.83 7.71 1.60
CA ASP A 87 -4.47 7.98 2.02
C ASP A 87 -3.82 6.72 2.55
N ILE A 88 -2.56 6.50 2.17
CA ILE A 88 -1.73 5.43 2.73
C ILE A 88 -0.56 6.10 3.42
N VAL A 89 -0.38 5.83 4.71
CA VAL A 89 0.72 6.36 5.50
C VAL A 89 1.65 5.20 5.83
N MET A 90 2.94 5.34 5.48
CA MET A 90 3.94 4.30 5.71
C MET A 90 5.09 4.84 6.55
N CYS A 91 5.70 3.95 7.34
CA CYS A 91 6.86 4.28 8.16
C CYS A 91 8.08 3.50 7.65
N PRO A 92 8.97 4.15 6.85
CA PRO A 92 10.11 3.45 6.27
C PRO A 92 11.06 2.81 7.26
N SER A 93 11.24 3.39 8.46
CA SER A 93 12.16 2.80 9.44
C SER A 93 11.61 1.49 10.02
N VAL A 94 10.29 1.40 10.22
CA VAL A 94 9.66 0.13 10.62
C VAL A 94 9.75 -0.89 9.47
N ALA A 95 9.48 -0.44 8.24
CA ALA A 95 9.60 -1.30 7.06
C ALA A 95 11.03 -1.85 6.91
N ALA A 96 12.05 -1.03 7.18
CA ALA A 96 13.44 -1.46 7.10
C ALA A 96 13.74 -2.60 8.07
N ARG A 97 13.22 -2.53 9.30
CA ARG A 97 13.40 -3.62 10.27
C ARG A 97 12.69 -4.90 9.82
N GLN A 98 11.49 -4.77 9.29
CA GLN A 98 10.73 -5.92 8.79
C GLN A 98 11.41 -6.55 7.58
N ALA A 99 11.99 -5.73 6.71
CA ALA A 99 12.71 -6.21 5.53
C ALA A 99 13.91 -7.08 5.92
N VAL A 100 14.67 -6.67 6.95
CA VAL A 100 15.78 -7.47 7.46
C VAL A 100 15.28 -8.84 7.93
N ASP A 101 14.21 -8.89 8.70
CA ASP A 101 13.66 -10.13 9.20
C ASP A 101 13.11 -11.02 8.08
N ALA A 102 12.55 -10.42 7.05
CA ALA A 102 12.00 -11.15 5.90
C ALA A 102 13.05 -11.55 4.86
N GLY A 103 14.26 -10.99 4.95
CA GLY A 103 15.36 -11.32 4.03
C GLY A 103 15.25 -10.66 2.67
N HIS A 104 14.64 -9.48 2.59
CA HIS A 104 14.58 -8.74 1.33
C HIS A 104 14.90 -7.25 1.53
N ALA A 105 14.95 -6.50 0.44
CA ALA A 105 15.30 -5.07 0.49
C ALA A 105 14.17 -4.25 1.09
N THR A 106 14.52 -3.12 1.72
CA THR A 106 13.54 -2.19 2.28
C THR A 106 12.55 -1.69 1.21
N GLU A 107 13.05 -1.42 0.00
CA GLU A 107 12.22 -0.98 -1.12
C GLU A 107 11.13 -2.02 -1.44
N ASP A 108 11.47 -3.30 -1.41
CA ASP A 108 10.52 -4.37 -1.67
C ASP A 108 9.48 -4.47 -0.55
N GLU A 109 9.91 -4.25 0.70
CA GLU A 109 8.97 -4.20 1.82
C GLU A 109 7.99 -3.04 1.67
N LEU A 110 8.47 -1.86 1.27
CA LEU A 110 7.61 -0.70 1.05
C LEU A 110 6.60 -0.97 -0.07
N LEU A 111 7.01 -1.65 -1.14
CA LEU A 111 6.08 -2.02 -2.21
C LEU A 111 5.03 -3.03 -1.73
N LEU A 112 5.43 -3.97 -0.88
CA LEU A 112 4.51 -4.91 -0.26
C LEU A 112 3.48 -4.19 0.59
N LEU A 113 3.92 -3.27 1.46
CA LEU A 113 3.03 -2.50 2.32
C LEU A 113 2.11 -1.59 1.52
N LEU A 114 2.61 -1.00 0.45
CA LEU A 114 1.81 -0.17 -0.44
C LEU A 114 0.70 -0.98 -1.11
N THR A 115 1.04 -2.15 -1.65
CA THR A 115 0.06 -3.05 -2.27
C THR A 115 -1.01 -3.46 -1.27
N HIS A 116 -0.58 -3.85 -0.07
CA HIS A 116 -1.47 -4.19 1.03
C HIS A 116 -2.41 -3.03 1.39
N GLY A 117 -1.86 -1.82 1.48
CA GLY A 117 -2.63 -0.63 1.80
C GLY A 117 -3.69 -0.30 0.73
N ILE A 118 -3.34 -0.43 -0.55
CA ILE A 118 -4.29 -0.18 -1.64
C ILE A 118 -5.44 -1.19 -1.57
N LEU A 119 -5.14 -2.47 -1.34
CA LEU A 119 -6.19 -3.49 -1.21
C LEU A 119 -7.11 -3.19 -0.03
N HIS A 120 -6.58 -2.72 1.10
CA HIS A 120 -7.41 -2.29 2.22
C HIS A 120 -8.32 -1.12 1.82
N LEU A 121 -7.82 -0.15 1.09
CA LEU A 121 -8.63 0.98 0.63
C LEU A 121 -9.77 0.51 -0.27
N LEU A 122 -9.59 -0.61 -0.96
CA LEU A 122 -10.62 -1.20 -1.83
C LEU A 122 -11.57 -2.14 -1.10
N GLY A 123 -11.40 -2.29 0.23
CA GLY A 123 -12.32 -3.07 1.04
C GLY A 123 -11.86 -4.46 1.41
N TYR A 124 -10.68 -4.88 0.96
CA TYR A 124 -10.13 -6.16 1.41
C TYR A 124 -9.73 -6.08 2.87
N ASP A 125 -9.88 -7.17 3.59
CA ASP A 125 -9.58 -7.22 5.01
C ASP A 125 -9.01 -8.60 5.36
N HIS A 126 -8.45 -8.73 6.56
CA HIS A 126 -7.85 -9.97 7.04
C HIS A 126 -8.33 -10.33 8.44
N ASP A 127 -9.55 -9.93 8.78
CA ASP A 127 -10.16 -10.21 10.08
C ASP A 127 -10.71 -11.64 10.20
N GLU A 128 -10.91 -12.33 9.07
CA GLU A 128 -11.32 -13.72 9.04
C GLU A 128 -10.32 -14.55 8.21
N PRO A 129 -10.12 -15.86 8.52
CA PRO A 129 -9.12 -16.67 7.84
C PRO A 129 -9.28 -16.75 6.32
N GLU A 130 -10.49 -16.82 5.82
CA GLU A 130 -10.76 -16.88 4.38
C GLU A 130 -10.46 -15.54 3.70
N ALA A 131 -10.91 -14.44 4.30
CA ALA A 131 -10.63 -13.10 3.80
C ALA A 131 -9.14 -12.80 3.83
N GLU A 132 -8.45 -13.20 4.90
CA GLU A 132 -7.02 -13.04 5.02
C GLU A 132 -6.27 -13.78 3.90
N ARG A 133 -6.63 -15.04 3.65
CA ARG A 133 -5.98 -15.83 2.60
C ARG A 133 -6.20 -15.20 1.22
N GLU A 134 -7.42 -14.80 0.92
CA GLU A 134 -7.75 -14.15 -0.34
C GLU A 134 -6.92 -12.88 -0.54
N MET A 135 -6.87 -12.03 0.47
CA MET A 135 -6.12 -10.78 0.42
C MET A 135 -4.62 -11.02 0.23
N PHE A 136 -4.04 -11.93 1.00
CA PHE A 136 -2.60 -12.18 0.92
C PHE A 136 -2.20 -12.89 -0.38
N GLU A 137 -3.02 -13.78 -0.91
CA GLU A 137 -2.75 -14.38 -2.21
C GLU A 137 -2.79 -13.35 -3.33
N LEU A 138 -3.78 -12.47 -3.31
CA LEU A 138 -3.91 -11.40 -4.28
C LEU A 138 -2.73 -10.42 -4.18
N GLN A 139 -2.40 -10.01 -2.97
CA GLN A 139 -1.26 -9.13 -2.68
C GLN A 139 0.04 -9.71 -3.24
N ARG A 140 0.28 -10.98 -2.98
CA ARG A 140 1.47 -11.67 -3.44
C ARG A 140 1.53 -11.73 -4.97
N THR A 141 0.43 -12.08 -5.62
CA THR A 141 0.35 -12.18 -7.07
C THR A 141 0.61 -10.81 -7.72
N LEU A 142 -0.03 -9.77 -7.22
CA LEU A 142 0.15 -8.41 -7.74
C LEU A 142 1.60 -7.95 -7.59
N LEU A 143 2.17 -8.13 -6.41
CA LEU A 143 3.54 -7.70 -6.15
C LEU A 143 4.56 -8.46 -6.99
N LEU A 144 4.45 -9.79 -7.03
CA LEU A 144 5.38 -10.61 -7.80
C LEU A 144 5.33 -10.29 -9.29
N THR A 145 4.14 -10.06 -9.83
CA THR A 145 3.97 -9.71 -11.23
C THR A 145 4.56 -8.33 -11.53
N PHE A 146 4.33 -7.38 -10.65
CA PHE A 146 4.92 -6.05 -10.81
C PHE A 146 6.44 -6.11 -10.79
N LEU A 147 7.02 -6.79 -9.81
CA LEU A 147 8.48 -6.90 -9.67
C LEU A 147 9.11 -7.65 -10.84
N ALA A 148 8.45 -8.70 -11.34
CA ALA A 148 8.93 -9.44 -12.50
C ALA A 148 8.98 -8.55 -13.74
N GLY A 149 7.97 -7.70 -13.93
CA GLY A 149 7.94 -6.74 -15.03
C GLY A 149 9.02 -5.67 -14.92
N ARG A 150 9.57 -5.46 -13.71
CA ARG A 150 10.68 -4.52 -13.50
C ARG A 150 12.04 -5.21 -13.48
N GLY A 151 12.10 -6.52 -13.77
CA GLY A 151 13.34 -7.28 -13.72
C GLY A 151 13.84 -7.58 -12.31
N ARG A 152 12.98 -7.51 -11.31
CA ARG A 152 13.34 -7.73 -9.91
C ARG A 152 12.78 -9.05 -9.41
N ARG A 153 13.41 -9.59 -8.33
CA ARG A 153 12.97 -10.82 -7.67
C ARG A 153 12.81 -10.57 -6.17
N VAL A 154 11.75 -11.14 -5.61
CA VAL A 154 11.46 -11.03 -4.18
C VAL A 154 12.07 -12.21 -3.44
N GLY A 155 12.58 -11.96 -2.22
CA GLY A 155 13.00 -13.01 -1.31
C GLY A 155 14.25 -13.75 -1.73
N ARG A 156 15.21 -13.07 -2.23
CA ARG A 156 16.53 -13.66 -2.53
C ARG A 156 17.20 -14.20 -1.29
#